data_ebe3c0466dd095b04cfaa78c967e2d13
#
_entry.id   ebe3c0466dd095b04cfaa78c967e2d13
#
_cell.length_a   1.000
_cell.length_b   1.000
_cell.length_c   1.000
_cell.angle_alpha   90.00
_cell.angle_beta   90.00
_cell.angle_gamma   90.00
#
_symmetry.space_group_name_H-M   'P 1'
#
loop_
_entity.id
_entity.type
_entity.pdbx_description
1 polymer ?
#
loop_
_entity_poly.entity_id
_entity_poly.type
_entity_poly.pdbx_seq_one_letter_code
_entity_poly.pdbx_strand_id
1 'polypeptide(L)'
;MHIISGSKKGRKIITPKRNFRPTQSKVREAFFNVLDIENKTILDLCSGSGAIAFEALSRNAKHATMIEIDREAVKTIFINAKEIFADDNSLYKIKRISACDYLKKTNDKFDIIYLDPPYHSKIYYDALNYILKRNILNKDGILAAELGLNHYRGFIKNINDAVSCIMKYDIRIYGDSVLIIFKYV
;
A
#
# COMPACT_ATOMS: atom_id res chain seq x y z
N MET A 1 -5.41 -16.18 -0.60
CA MET A 1 -4.54 -15.79 -1.75
C MET A 1 -3.13 -16.31 -1.53
N HIS A 2 -2.18 -16.05 -2.47
CA HIS A 2 -0.80 -16.54 -2.33
C HIS A 2 0.19 -15.41 -2.71
N ILE A 3 1.42 -15.52 -2.21
CA ILE A 3 2.55 -14.70 -2.67
C ILE A 3 2.90 -15.12 -4.11
N ILE A 4 3.06 -14.12 -4.99
CA ILE A 4 3.20 -14.31 -6.43
C ILE A 4 4.66 -14.60 -6.82
N SER A 5 5.61 -13.91 -6.18
CA SER A 5 7.02 -13.97 -6.55
C SER A 5 7.97 -13.83 -5.35
N GLY A 6 9.28 -13.99 -5.59
CA GLY A 6 10.34 -13.83 -4.59
C GLY A 6 10.57 -15.07 -3.72
N SER A 7 11.28 -14.87 -2.60
CA SER A 7 11.77 -15.92 -1.70
C SER A 7 10.65 -16.74 -1.01
N LYS A 8 9.45 -16.17 -0.93
CA LYS A 8 8.27 -16.80 -0.30
C LYS A 8 7.16 -17.13 -1.31
N LYS A 9 7.49 -17.17 -2.61
CA LYS A 9 6.53 -17.54 -3.68
C LYS A 9 5.71 -18.77 -3.34
N GLY A 10 4.40 -18.72 -3.57
CA GLY A 10 3.45 -19.80 -3.32
C GLY A 10 2.97 -19.92 -1.87
N ARG A 11 3.57 -19.21 -0.90
CA ARG A 11 3.07 -19.20 0.49
C ARG A 11 1.67 -18.62 0.53
N LYS A 12 0.80 -19.27 1.31
CA LYS A 12 -0.59 -18.86 1.47
C LYS A 12 -0.69 -17.61 2.34
N ILE A 13 -1.52 -16.65 1.92
CA ILE A 13 -1.93 -15.48 2.71
C ILE A 13 -3.40 -15.68 3.10
N ILE A 14 -3.68 -15.73 4.40
CA ILE A 14 -5.03 -15.77 4.96
C ILE A 14 -5.66 -14.40 4.79
N THR A 15 -6.95 -14.35 4.44
CA THR A 15 -7.73 -13.12 4.31
C THR A 15 -8.68 -12.96 5.48
N PRO A 16 -8.95 -11.73 5.96
CA PRO A 16 -9.97 -11.48 6.98
C PRO A 16 -11.34 -11.98 6.53
N LYS A 17 -12.16 -12.45 7.48
CA LYS A 17 -13.46 -13.10 7.18
C LYS A 17 -14.60 -12.14 6.83
N ARG A 18 -14.53 -10.84 7.19
CA ARG A 18 -15.62 -9.87 7.03
C ARG A 18 -15.18 -8.67 6.19
N ASN A 19 -16.08 -8.21 5.30
CA ASN A 19 -15.97 -6.97 4.52
C ASN A 19 -14.60 -6.72 3.87
N PHE A 20 -13.88 -7.80 3.54
CA PHE A 20 -12.58 -7.73 2.94
C PHE A 20 -12.68 -7.92 1.42
N ARG A 21 -12.29 -6.92 0.67
CA ARG A 21 -12.06 -7.04 -0.78
C ARG A 21 -10.56 -7.22 -0.99
N PRO A 22 -10.11 -8.42 -1.38
CA PRO A 22 -8.69 -8.62 -1.65
C PRO A 22 -8.27 -7.80 -2.86
N THR A 23 -7.13 -7.13 -2.78
CA THR A 23 -6.43 -6.60 -3.96
C THR A 23 -6.32 -7.72 -4.99
N GLN A 24 -6.83 -7.50 -6.19
CA GLN A 24 -6.81 -8.52 -7.23
C GLN A 24 -5.37 -8.93 -7.52
N SER A 25 -5.13 -10.22 -7.69
CA SER A 25 -3.77 -10.72 -7.98
C SER A 25 -3.15 -10.03 -9.19
N LYS A 26 -3.95 -9.68 -10.21
CA LYS A 26 -3.51 -8.95 -11.40
C LYS A 26 -3.03 -7.53 -11.08
N VAL A 27 -3.72 -6.80 -10.19
CA VAL A 27 -3.33 -5.44 -9.77
C VAL A 27 -2.01 -5.50 -8.99
N ARG A 28 -1.93 -6.45 -8.04
CA ARG A 28 -0.72 -6.67 -7.25
C ARG A 28 0.48 -7.04 -8.11
N GLU A 29 0.31 -7.98 -9.04
CA GLU A 29 1.35 -8.37 -10.00
C GLU A 29 1.78 -7.18 -10.85
N ALA A 30 0.83 -6.44 -11.41
CA ALA A 30 1.11 -5.26 -12.22
C ALA A 30 1.83 -4.16 -11.43
N PHE A 31 1.47 -3.94 -10.17
CA PHE A 31 2.14 -3.00 -9.29
C PHE A 31 3.62 -3.38 -9.13
N PHE A 32 3.91 -4.62 -8.75
CA PHE A 32 5.29 -5.06 -8.54
C PHE A 32 6.12 -5.24 -9.82
N ASN A 33 5.49 -5.39 -10.98
CA ASN A 33 6.23 -5.49 -12.26
C ASN A 33 6.78 -4.15 -12.75
N VAL A 34 6.33 -3.04 -12.18
CA VAL A 34 6.77 -1.69 -12.59
C VAL A 34 7.70 -1.03 -11.58
N LEU A 35 8.02 -1.75 -10.49
CA LEU A 35 8.81 -1.25 -9.37
C LEU A 35 10.10 -2.04 -9.22
N ASP A 36 11.17 -1.32 -8.95
CA ASP A 36 12.34 -1.87 -8.29
C ASP A 36 12.09 -1.82 -6.78
N ILE A 37 11.82 -2.99 -6.18
CA ILE A 37 11.45 -3.13 -4.77
C ILE A 37 12.65 -3.55 -3.89
N GLU A 38 13.73 -4.05 -4.49
CA GLU A 38 14.86 -4.57 -3.77
C GLU A 38 15.51 -3.50 -2.87
N ASN A 39 15.75 -3.84 -1.61
CA ASN A 39 16.29 -2.93 -0.58
C ASN A 39 15.46 -1.66 -0.31
N LYS A 40 14.21 -1.59 -0.76
CA LYS A 40 13.30 -0.45 -0.53
C LYS A 40 12.47 -0.62 0.73
N THR A 41 12.11 0.50 1.34
CA THR A 41 11.15 0.56 2.43
C THR A 41 9.75 0.80 1.89
N ILE A 42 8.76 0.02 2.34
CA ILE A 42 7.38 0.17 1.92
C ILE A 42 6.46 0.51 3.10
N LEU A 43 5.53 1.43 2.87
CA LEU A 43 4.39 1.73 3.73
C LEU A 43 3.11 1.22 3.04
N ASP A 44 2.45 0.26 3.66
CA ASP A 44 1.17 -0.31 3.22
C ASP A 44 0.05 0.27 4.10
N LEU A 45 -0.71 1.21 3.54
CA LEU A 45 -1.81 1.91 4.20
C LEU A 45 -3.14 1.23 3.91
N CYS A 46 -3.89 0.92 4.97
CA CYS A 46 -5.10 0.09 4.90
C CYS A 46 -4.78 -1.34 4.45
N SER A 47 -3.80 -1.96 5.11
CA SER A 47 -3.10 -3.18 4.67
C SER A 47 -3.99 -4.43 4.54
N GLY A 48 -5.18 -4.45 5.16
CA GLY A 48 -6.12 -5.57 5.09
C GLY A 48 -5.53 -6.91 5.53
N SER A 49 -5.11 -7.75 4.58
CA SER A 49 -4.42 -9.02 4.87
C SER A 49 -2.89 -8.90 4.94
N GLY A 50 -2.33 -7.73 4.63
CA GLY A 50 -0.90 -7.50 4.48
C GLY A 50 -0.31 -7.99 3.15
N ALA A 51 -1.16 -8.31 2.16
CA ALA A 51 -0.71 -8.96 0.93
C ALA A 51 0.32 -8.15 0.13
N ILE A 52 0.19 -6.83 0.10
CA ILE A 52 1.15 -5.92 -0.57
C ILE A 52 2.48 -5.96 0.18
N ALA A 53 2.46 -5.77 1.49
CA ALA A 53 3.68 -5.77 2.31
C ALA A 53 4.41 -7.12 2.25
N PHE A 54 3.69 -8.24 2.35
CA PHE A 54 4.31 -9.58 2.28
C PHE A 54 4.85 -9.92 0.89
N GLU A 55 4.20 -9.47 -0.17
CA GLU A 55 4.73 -9.58 -1.53
C GLU A 55 6.02 -8.78 -1.68
N ALA A 56 6.06 -7.54 -1.15
CA ALA A 56 7.26 -6.69 -1.16
C ALA A 56 8.43 -7.36 -0.43
N LEU A 57 8.19 -7.86 0.78
CA LEU A 57 9.22 -8.57 1.57
C LEU A 57 9.70 -9.85 0.87
N SER A 58 8.80 -10.60 0.23
CA SER A 58 9.18 -11.77 -0.57
C SER A 58 10.10 -11.42 -1.75
N ARG A 59 10.01 -10.20 -2.25
CA ARG A 59 10.83 -9.64 -3.34
C ARG A 59 12.03 -8.82 -2.82
N ASN A 60 12.49 -9.10 -1.60
CA ASN A 60 13.65 -8.48 -0.97
C ASN A 60 13.49 -6.99 -0.64
N ALA A 61 12.28 -6.51 -0.37
CA ALA A 61 12.13 -5.20 0.27
C ALA A 61 12.89 -5.18 1.60
N LYS A 62 13.51 -4.04 1.92
CA LYS A 62 14.29 -3.87 3.14
C LYS A 62 13.41 -3.97 4.39
N HIS A 63 12.25 -3.33 4.34
CA HIS A 63 11.34 -3.28 5.48
C HIS A 63 9.92 -2.91 5.02
N ALA A 64 8.89 -3.47 5.66
CA ALA A 64 7.49 -3.13 5.40
C ALA A 64 6.80 -2.63 6.68
N THR A 65 6.16 -1.45 6.60
CA THR A 65 5.29 -0.95 7.66
C THR A 65 3.83 -1.10 7.22
N MET A 66 3.05 -1.84 7.99
CA MET A 66 1.64 -2.14 7.73
C MET A 66 0.75 -1.37 8.70
N ILE A 67 -0.18 -0.59 8.15
CA ILE A 67 -1.13 0.22 8.91
C ILE A 67 -2.55 -0.28 8.63
N GLU A 68 -3.22 -0.71 9.67
CA GLU A 68 -4.58 -1.23 9.59
C GLU A 68 -5.36 -0.82 10.84
N ILE A 69 -6.62 -0.45 10.70
CA ILE A 69 -7.47 -0.03 11.83
C ILE A 69 -8.34 -1.17 12.35
N ASP A 70 -8.76 -2.08 11.46
CA ASP A 70 -9.63 -3.19 11.82
C ASP A 70 -8.89 -4.23 12.66
N ARG A 71 -9.47 -4.57 13.81
CA ARG A 71 -8.85 -5.49 14.78
C ARG A 71 -8.65 -6.89 14.22
N GLU A 72 -9.62 -7.40 13.46
CA GLU A 72 -9.55 -8.77 12.93
C GLU A 72 -8.58 -8.85 11.75
N ALA A 73 -8.51 -7.80 10.93
CA ALA A 73 -7.50 -7.69 9.88
C ALA A 73 -6.08 -7.65 10.48
N VAL A 74 -5.86 -6.85 11.53
CA VAL A 74 -4.56 -6.80 12.23
C VAL A 74 -4.17 -8.18 12.80
N LYS A 75 -5.10 -8.91 13.43
CA LYS A 75 -4.83 -10.30 13.87
C LYS A 75 -4.44 -11.20 12.70
N THR A 76 -5.13 -11.05 11.57
CA THR A 76 -4.83 -11.83 10.36
C THR A 76 -3.44 -11.49 9.82
N ILE A 77 -3.03 -10.21 9.83
CA ILE A 77 -1.68 -9.79 9.44
C ILE A 77 -0.63 -10.47 10.34
N PHE A 78 -0.83 -10.48 11.66
CA PHE A 78 0.11 -11.15 12.58
C PHE A 78 0.21 -12.66 12.33
N ILE A 79 -0.91 -13.35 12.06
CA ILE A 79 -0.90 -14.78 11.71
C ILE A 79 -0.11 -15.00 10.42
N ASN A 80 -0.37 -14.21 9.39
CA ASN A 80 0.34 -14.30 8.11
C ASN A 80 1.83 -14.03 8.27
N ALA A 81 2.21 -13.00 9.04
CA ALA A 81 3.60 -12.65 9.29
C ALA A 81 4.36 -13.82 9.94
N LYS A 82 3.78 -14.42 10.97
CA LYS A 82 4.34 -15.59 11.66
C LYS A 82 4.52 -16.78 10.74
N GLU A 83 3.49 -17.12 9.98
CA GLU A 83 3.50 -18.28 9.07
C GLU A 83 4.48 -18.10 7.89
N ILE A 84 4.67 -16.87 7.39
CA ILE A 84 5.45 -16.62 6.19
C ILE A 84 6.90 -16.26 6.53
N PHE A 85 7.14 -15.45 7.59
CA PHE A 85 8.43 -14.88 7.94
C PHE A 85 8.96 -15.31 9.31
N ALA A 86 8.30 -16.30 9.99
CA ALA A 86 8.75 -16.89 11.25
C ALA A 86 9.06 -15.87 12.36
N ASP A 87 8.18 -14.87 12.50
CA ASP A 87 8.30 -13.79 13.49
C ASP A 87 9.60 -12.95 13.39
N ASP A 88 10.20 -12.87 12.21
CA ASP A 88 11.34 -11.96 12.00
C ASP A 88 10.87 -10.50 11.99
N ASN A 89 10.75 -9.94 13.20
CA ASN A 89 10.28 -8.58 13.44
C ASN A 89 11.24 -7.50 12.90
N SER A 90 12.43 -7.86 12.42
CA SER A 90 13.32 -6.91 11.77
C SER A 90 12.83 -6.51 10.38
N LEU A 91 12.03 -7.37 9.73
CA LEU A 91 11.55 -7.16 8.36
C LEU A 91 10.29 -6.29 8.31
N TYR A 92 9.49 -6.24 9.37
CA TYR A 92 8.20 -5.55 9.30
C TYR A 92 7.77 -4.90 10.62
N LYS A 93 6.86 -3.94 10.48
CA LYS A 93 6.19 -3.27 11.60
C LYS A 93 4.68 -3.25 11.33
N ILE A 94 3.89 -3.69 12.29
CA ILE A 94 2.43 -3.70 12.21
C ILE A 94 1.88 -2.73 13.24
N LYS A 95 1.01 -1.79 12.81
CA LYS A 95 0.37 -0.82 13.71
C LYS A 95 -1.14 -0.82 13.52
N ARG A 96 -1.87 -1.01 14.63
CA ARG A 96 -3.32 -0.82 14.66
C ARG A 96 -3.65 0.65 14.90
N ILE A 97 -3.81 1.42 13.83
CA ILE A 97 -4.09 2.85 13.85
C ILE A 97 -4.74 3.25 12.51
N SER A 98 -5.48 4.35 12.46
CA SER A 98 -5.97 4.87 11.19
C SER A 98 -4.81 5.36 10.30
N ALA A 99 -4.94 5.23 8.98
CA ALA A 99 -3.93 5.71 8.04
C ALA A 99 -3.62 7.20 8.25
N CYS A 100 -4.65 8.04 8.38
CA CYS A 100 -4.48 9.47 8.59
C CYS A 100 -3.79 9.80 9.91
N ASP A 101 -4.13 9.11 11.02
CA ASP A 101 -3.48 9.37 12.31
C ASP A 101 -2.03 8.90 12.33
N TYR A 102 -1.72 7.81 11.63
CA TYR A 102 -0.34 7.40 11.43
C TYR A 102 0.45 8.45 10.64
N LEU A 103 -0.08 8.90 9.51
CA LEU A 103 0.57 9.90 8.66
C LEU A 103 0.76 11.26 9.36
N LYS A 104 -0.16 11.64 10.25
CA LYS A 104 -0.02 12.86 11.09
C LYS A 104 1.14 12.77 12.08
N LYS A 105 1.52 11.57 12.54
CA LYS A 105 2.45 11.39 13.67
C LYS A 105 3.81 10.84 13.27
N THR A 106 3.90 10.12 12.14
CA THR A 106 5.15 9.47 11.76
C THR A 106 6.20 10.48 11.31
N ASN A 107 7.45 10.23 11.67
CA ASN A 107 8.64 10.89 11.11
C ASN A 107 9.40 9.95 10.17
N ASP A 108 8.92 8.71 10.00
CA ASP A 108 9.51 7.73 9.09
C ASP A 108 9.29 8.19 7.64
N LYS A 109 10.26 7.88 6.77
CA LYS A 109 10.17 8.11 5.33
C LYS A 109 10.20 6.78 4.61
N PHE A 110 9.54 6.73 3.46
CA PHE A 110 9.39 5.51 2.69
C PHE A 110 9.75 5.72 1.23
N ASP A 111 10.30 4.68 0.61
CA ASP A 111 10.59 4.67 -0.83
C ASP A 111 9.32 4.36 -1.62
N ILE A 112 8.43 3.56 -1.04
CA ILE A 112 7.17 3.16 -1.66
C ILE A 112 6.04 3.31 -0.65
N ILE A 113 4.94 3.92 -1.08
CA ILE A 113 3.70 3.99 -0.29
C ILE A 113 2.59 3.38 -1.14
N TYR A 114 1.87 2.41 -0.58
CA TYR A 114 0.66 1.84 -1.17
C TYR A 114 -0.57 2.28 -0.38
N LEU A 115 -1.59 2.75 -1.06
CA LEU A 115 -2.81 3.32 -0.48
C LEU A 115 -4.03 2.65 -1.10
N ASP A 116 -4.72 1.79 -0.33
CA ASP A 116 -5.94 1.08 -0.74
C ASP A 116 -7.02 1.14 0.35
N PRO A 117 -7.56 2.33 0.67
CA PRO A 117 -8.65 2.46 1.62
C PRO A 117 -9.97 1.96 1.00
N PRO A 118 -11.00 1.68 1.84
CA PRO A 118 -12.34 1.38 1.35
C PRO A 118 -12.83 2.45 0.37
N TYR A 119 -13.47 2.03 -0.72
CA TYR A 119 -14.00 2.93 -1.73
C TYR A 119 -14.92 4.00 -1.11
N HIS A 120 -14.95 5.21 -1.71
CA HIS A 120 -15.66 6.41 -1.26
C HIS A 120 -15.07 7.10 -0.02
N SER A 121 -13.91 6.70 0.48
CA SER A 121 -13.39 7.33 1.67
C SER A 121 -12.66 8.65 1.34
N LYS A 122 -12.81 9.64 2.21
CA LYS A 122 -11.99 10.87 2.18
C LYS A 122 -10.52 10.58 2.46
N ILE A 123 -10.19 9.35 2.87
CA ILE A 123 -8.82 8.92 3.25
C ILE A 123 -7.84 9.16 2.10
N TYR A 124 -8.25 8.97 0.83
CA TYR A 124 -7.38 9.22 -0.32
C TYR A 124 -6.81 10.65 -0.34
N TYR A 125 -7.67 11.65 -0.17
CA TYR A 125 -7.28 13.07 -0.21
C TYR A 125 -6.46 13.44 1.03
N ASP A 126 -6.92 13.01 2.19
CA ASP A 126 -6.27 13.31 3.46
C ASP A 126 -4.88 12.67 3.51
N ALA A 127 -4.76 11.40 3.10
CA ALA A 127 -3.49 10.69 3.06
C ALA A 127 -2.50 11.36 2.10
N LEU A 128 -2.94 11.67 0.86
CA LEU A 128 -2.11 12.34 -0.13
C LEU A 128 -1.60 13.69 0.41
N ASN A 129 -2.48 14.48 1.01
CA ASN A 129 -2.14 15.77 1.60
C ASN A 129 -1.11 15.65 2.74
N TYR A 130 -1.26 14.66 3.65
CA TYR A 130 -0.27 14.41 4.71
C TYR A 130 1.05 13.91 4.15
N ILE A 131 1.04 12.99 3.17
CA ILE A 131 2.25 12.46 2.54
C ILE A 131 3.08 13.60 1.95
N LEU A 132 2.45 14.53 1.22
CA LEU A 132 3.11 15.67 0.60
C LEU A 132 3.57 16.70 1.63
N LYS A 133 2.67 17.18 2.51
CA LYS A 133 3.00 18.23 3.49
C LYS A 133 4.09 17.83 4.47
N ARG A 134 4.19 16.56 4.81
CA ARG A 134 5.17 16.05 5.78
C ARG A 134 6.39 15.38 5.13
N ASN A 135 6.46 15.37 3.79
CA ASN A 135 7.54 14.74 3.04
C ASN A 135 7.78 13.28 3.48
N ILE A 136 6.71 12.50 3.62
CA ILE A 136 6.76 11.09 4.07
C ILE A 136 7.31 10.19 2.97
N LEU A 137 7.08 10.52 1.70
CA LEU A 137 7.66 9.85 0.55
C LEU A 137 9.07 10.38 0.28
N ASN A 138 10.04 9.50 0.06
CA ASN A 138 11.39 9.86 -0.36
C ASN A 138 11.37 10.52 -1.76
N LYS A 139 12.40 11.32 -2.10
CA LYS A 139 12.46 12.12 -3.35
C LYS A 139 12.27 11.27 -4.61
N ASP A 140 12.87 10.09 -4.66
CA ASP A 140 12.75 9.15 -5.79
C ASP A 140 11.68 8.06 -5.50
N GLY A 141 10.84 8.32 -4.52
CA GLY A 141 9.83 7.39 -4.06
C GLY A 141 8.60 7.33 -4.96
N ILE A 142 7.82 6.28 -4.76
CA ILE A 142 6.60 6.01 -5.51
C ILE A 142 5.42 5.92 -4.53
N LEU A 143 4.38 6.70 -4.81
CA LEU A 143 3.07 6.52 -4.18
C LEU A 143 2.13 5.85 -5.17
N ALA A 144 1.55 4.72 -4.80
CA ALA A 144 0.51 4.05 -5.56
C ALA A 144 -0.82 4.09 -4.82
N ALA A 145 -1.89 4.47 -5.52
CA ALA A 145 -3.24 4.43 -4.99
C ALA A 145 -4.11 3.49 -5.83
N GLU A 146 -4.76 2.51 -5.19
CA GLU A 146 -5.75 1.65 -5.83
C GLU A 146 -7.15 2.20 -5.60
N LEU A 147 -7.91 2.41 -6.68
CA LEU A 147 -9.28 2.92 -6.66
C LEU A 147 -10.20 2.04 -7.50
N GLY A 148 -11.50 2.11 -7.22
CA GLY A 148 -12.50 1.54 -8.13
C GLY A 148 -12.64 2.36 -9.41
N LEU A 149 -12.89 1.68 -10.54
CA LEU A 149 -13.04 2.29 -11.86
C LEU A 149 -14.06 3.45 -11.88
N ASN A 150 -15.12 3.35 -11.09
CA ASN A 150 -16.17 4.39 -11.02
C ASN A 150 -15.77 5.63 -10.20
N HIS A 151 -14.62 5.60 -9.50
CA HIS A 151 -14.20 6.65 -8.55
C HIS A 151 -12.96 7.42 -8.97
N TYR A 152 -12.09 6.82 -9.78
CA TYR A 152 -10.80 7.42 -10.08
C TYR A 152 -10.88 8.74 -10.82
N ARG A 153 -11.87 8.93 -11.73
CA ARG A 153 -12.03 10.18 -12.48
C ARG A 153 -12.36 11.36 -11.58
N GLY A 154 -13.25 11.14 -10.60
CA GLY A 154 -13.57 12.15 -9.59
C GLY A 154 -12.37 12.45 -8.69
N PHE A 155 -11.60 11.41 -8.31
CA PHE A 155 -10.39 11.59 -7.55
C PHE A 155 -9.36 12.44 -8.31
N ILE A 156 -9.05 12.11 -9.57
CA ILE A 156 -8.10 12.86 -10.40
C ILE A 156 -8.56 14.32 -10.57
N LYS A 157 -9.84 14.56 -10.86
CA LYS A 157 -10.37 15.93 -11.00
C LYS A 157 -10.14 16.78 -9.76
N ASN A 158 -10.26 16.19 -8.58
CA ASN A 158 -10.16 16.92 -7.31
C ASN A 158 -8.72 17.09 -6.79
N ILE A 159 -7.74 16.34 -7.31
CA ILE A 159 -6.33 16.47 -6.90
C ILE A 159 -5.50 17.35 -7.83
N ASN A 160 -6.04 17.69 -9.02
CA ASN A 160 -5.24 18.24 -10.13
C ASN A 160 -4.42 19.48 -9.80
N ASP A 161 -4.96 20.45 -9.06
CA ASP A 161 -4.26 21.74 -8.90
C ASP A 161 -3.12 21.67 -7.87
N ALA A 162 -3.28 20.91 -6.79
CA ALA A 162 -2.28 20.86 -5.72
C ALA A 162 -1.20 19.79 -5.96
N VAL A 163 -1.52 18.73 -6.71
CA VAL A 163 -0.66 17.56 -6.90
C VAL A 163 0.14 17.65 -8.18
N SER A 164 -0.45 18.14 -9.27
CA SER A 164 0.19 18.19 -10.60
C SER A 164 1.40 19.13 -10.66
N CYS A 165 1.49 20.11 -9.77
CA CYS A 165 2.69 20.95 -9.64
C CYS A 165 3.86 20.24 -8.94
N ILE A 166 3.59 19.15 -8.21
CA ILE A 166 4.57 18.46 -7.36
C ILE A 166 4.83 17.04 -7.85
N MET A 167 3.82 16.37 -8.43
CA MET A 167 3.91 14.97 -8.85
C MET A 167 3.37 14.75 -10.26
N LYS A 168 4.06 13.92 -11.01
CA LYS A 168 3.51 13.27 -12.22
C LYS A 168 2.80 11.99 -11.82
N TYR A 169 1.77 11.59 -12.59
CA TYR A 169 1.10 10.32 -12.35
C TYR A 169 0.84 9.53 -13.64
N ASP A 170 0.80 8.21 -13.49
CA ASP A 170 0.45 7.24 -14.52
C ASP A 170 -0.80 6.48 -14.06
N ILE A 171 -1.76 6.27 -14.97
CA ILE A 171 -3.04 5.59 -14.68
C ILE A 171 -3.08 4.27 -15.40
N ARG A 172 -3.32 3.19 -14.66
CA ARG A 172 -3.43 1.83 -15.20
C ARG A 172 -4.74 1.20 -14.77
N ILE A 173 -5.50 0.69 -15.74
CA ILE A 173 -6.83 0.11 -15.52
C ILE A 173 -6.76 -1.41 -15.63
N TYR A 174 -7.26 -2.09 -14.59
CA TYR A 174 -7.30 -3.55 -14.49
C TYR A 174 -8.71 -4.00 -14.08
N GLY A 175 -9.57 -4.27 -15.09
CA GLY A 175 -10.98 -4.57 -14.83
C GLY A 175 -11.67 -3.43 -14.08
N ASP A 176 -12.18 -3.71 -12.88
CA ASP A 176 -12.88 -2.73 -12.03
C ASP A 176 -11.94 -1.95 -11.10
N SER A 177 -10.64 -2.22 -11.14
CA SER A 177 -9.62 -1.53 -10.34
C SER A 177 -8.76 -0.62 -11.20
N VAL A 178 -8.39 0.53 -10.65
CA VAL A 178 -7.48 1.50 -11.24
C VAL A 178 -6.31 1.72 -10.30
N LEU A 179 -5.11 1.53 -10.79
CA LEU A 179 -3.87 1.83 -10.08
C LEU A 179 -3.32 3.16 -10.59
N ILE A 180 -3.17 4.14 -9.71
CA ILE A 180 -2.56 5.43 -10.02
C ILE A 180 -1.21 5.48 -9.35
N ILE A 181 -0.17 5.70 -10.13
CA ILE A 181 1.23 5.71 -9.67
C ILE A 181 1.74 7.15 -9.75
N PHE A 182 2.06 7.73 -8.60
CA PHE A 182 2.60 9.08 -8.47
C PHE A 182 4.10 9.06 -8.23
N LYS A 183 4.81 10.01 -8.86
CA LYS A 183 6.24 10.29 -8.64
C LYS A 183 6.44 11.80 -8.55
N TYR A 184 7.42 12.24 -7.77
CA TYR A 184 7.82 13.65 -7.79
C TYR A 184 8.30 14.09 -9.20
N VAL A 185 8.06 15.37 -9.52
CA VAL A 185 8.53 15.99 -10.78
C VAL A 185 10.02 16.24 -10.72
#